data_a6b324b96c644185fed99e9a95115199
#
_entry.id   a6b324b96c644185fed99e9a95115199
#
_cell.length_a   1.000
_cell.length_b   1.000
_cell.length_c   1.000
_cell.angle_alpha   90.00
_cell.angle_beta   90.00
_cell.angle_gamma   90.00
#
_symmetry.space_group_name_H-M   'P 1'
#
loop_
_entity.id
_entity.type
_entity.pdbx_description
1 polymer ?
#
loop_
_entity_poly.entity_id
_entity_poly.type
_entity_poly.pdbx_seq_one_letter_code
_entity_poly.pdbx_strand_id
1 'polypeptide(L)'
;MADFKATYKLKTNPFRLTPATNPDELVWAGFKDVKEKFEKRIERSIRIPNSTLVLNWGEYGSGKTHAARLFNKKDILKTLAEKAGKTIPYSTVISLPKGKEPIYSIYISIIDKLNIEELRSTFSDIVGDVNTYIDSIGSNLHIQSVLKAVFNSDIQHLDIKKYLYGNMNATYLISLNASGILRSLKDDTDYSSILAGLFSCLTYNKQKYSCVILWIDEFEDIAVLNNANIDKTNNFIREILDNVPNNLLLFLNLTQSALISVEDLGQYVYESVKSRIKERISFDLPNPEIFKEYLRELIGLFREGTDDNPYFPFEENVINSLIIELGNVSLRQFNESLSMLLELSDMDEKCPINTEVFNSYKQEIIWHKD
;
A
#
# COMPACT_ATOMS: atom_id res chain seq x y z
N MET A 1 32.15 4.36 -22.70
CA MET A 1 30.82 4.73 -22.22
C MET A 1 30.96 6.04 -21.46
N ALA A 2 30.27 7.08 -21.91
CA ALA A 2 30.20 8.33 -21.18
C ALA A 2 29.61 8.04 -19.76
N ASP A 3 30.09 8.76 -18.76
CA ASP A 3 29.52 8.63 -17.41
C ASP A 3 28.10 9.20 -17.44
N PHE A 4 27.08 8.35 -17.32
CA PHE A 4 25.67 8.72 -17.31
C PHE A 4 25.38 9.91 -16.40
N LYS A 5 25.98 9.92 -15.21
CA LYS A 5 25.80 11.00 -14.24
C LYS A 5 26.40 12.32 -14.72
N ALA A 6 27.57 12.28 -15.31
CA ALA A 6 28.23 13.48 -15.84
C ALA A 6 27.49 14.02 -17.07
N THR A 7 26.99 13.15 -17.93
CA THR A 7 26.31 13.51 -19.20
C THR A 7 24.92 14.06 -18.95
N TYR A 8 24.10 13.33 -18.19
CA TYR A 8 22.67 13.66 -18.01
C TYR A 8 22.35 14.39 -16.70
N LYS A 9 23.36 14.58 -15.83
CA LYS A 9 23.21 15.20 -14.50
C LYS A 9 22.12 14.53 -13.65
N LEU A 10 21.97 13.22 -13.77
CA LEU A 10 21.01 12.39 -13.04
C LEU A 10 21.74 11.28 -12.29
N LYS A 11 21.37 11.03 -11.03
CA LYS A 11 21.93 9.95 -10.22
C LYS A 11 21.67 8.57 -10.84
N THR A 12 20.48 8.39 -11.39
CA THR A 12 20.02 7.19 -12.11
C THR A 12 18.87 7.60 -13.03
N ASN A 13 18.41 6.71 -13.92
CA ASN A 13 17.16 6.92 -14.64
C ASN A 13 15.98 6.98 -13.64
N PRO A 14 15.28 8.13 -13.52
CA PRO A 14 14.19 8.29 -12.55
C PRO A 14 12.84 7.74 -13.03
N PHE A 15 12.70 7.43 -14.32
CA PHE A 15 11.45 7.05 -14.97
C PHE A 15 11.17 5.56 -14.81
N ARG A 16 10.59 5.21 -13.66
CA ARG A 16 10.32 3.82 -13.33
C ARG A 16 8.95 3.37 -13.84
N LEU A 17 8.91 2.17 -14.41
CA LEU A 17 7.68 1.52 -14.87
C LEU A 17 6.91 0.85 -13.73
N THR A 18 7.64 0.46 -12.68
CA THR A 18 7.09 -0.15 -11.48
C THR A 18 7.49 0.65 -10.25
N PRO A 19 6.65 0.66 -9.19
CA PRO A 19 7.02 1.33 -7.95
C PRO A 19 8.34 0.79 -7.40
N ALA A 20 9.22 1.70 -6.97
CA ALA A 20 10.51 1.34 -6.41
C ALA A 20 10.38 0.33 -5.26
N THR A 21 11.28 -0.63 -5.21
CA THR A 21 11.41 -1.57 -4.10
C THR A 21 12.36 -1.05 -3.03
N ASN A 22 13.37 -0.26 -3.45
CA ASN A 22 14.27 0.42 -2.53
C ASN A 22 13.54 1.63 -1.90
N PRO A 23 13.40 1.69 -0.57
CA PRO A 23 12.74 2.81 0.10
C PRO A 23 13.34 4.19 -0.22
N ASP A 24 14.64 4.29 -0.45
CA ASP A 24 15.32 5.57 -0.73
C ASP A 24 14.96 6.15 -2.11
N GLU A 25 14.54 5.30 -3.03
CA GLU A 25 14.11 5.67 -4.38
C GLU A 25 12.60 5.90 -4.47
N LEU A 26 11.87 5.59 -3.41
CA LEU A 26 10.43 5.77 -3.33
C LEU A 26 10.14 7.21 -2.91
N VAL A 27 9.93 8.07 -3.89
CA VAL A 27 9.73 9.52 -3.72
C VAL A 27 8.37 9.94 -4.30
N TRP A 28 7.87 11.09 -3.85
CA TRP A 28 6.66 11.70 -4.41
C TRP A 28 7.05 12.91 -5.26
N ALA A 29 6.55 12.96 -6.47
CA ALA A 29 6.69 14.09 -7.37
C ALA A 29 5.33 14.50 -7.94
N GLY A 30 5.06 15.78 -8.06
CA GLY A 30 3.78 16.31 -8.53
C GLY A 30 2.58 15.91 -7.69
N PHE A 31 1.38 16.00 -8.25
CA PHE A 31 0.12 15.53 -7.65
C PHE A 31 -0.08 15.96 -6.19
N LYS A 32 0.20 17.22 -5.89
CA LYS A 32 0.19 17.77 -4.51
C LYS A 32 -1.14 17.56 -3.82
N ASP A 33 -2.25 17.79 -4.54
CA ASP A 33 -3.61 17.64 -3.98
C ASP A 33 -3.89 16.20 -3.54
N VAL A 34 -3.42 15.21 -4.33
CA VAL A 34 -3.57 13.78 -3.99
C VAL A 34 -2.73 13.45 -2.77
N LYS A 35 -1.47 13.92 -2.73
CA LYS A 35 -0.58 13.73 -1.58
C LYS A 35 -1.20 14.28 -0.30
N GLU A 36 -1.70 15.52 -0.35
CA GLU A 36 -2.34 16.16 0.80
C GLU A 36 -3.59 15.41 1.29
N LYS A 37 -4.38 14.83 0.38
CA LYS A 37 -5.54 14.01 0.78
C LYS A 37 -5.09 12.79 1.59
N PHE A 38 -4.03 12.09 1.16
CA PHE A 38 -3.46 10.97 1.93
C PHE A 38 -2.94 11.42 3.29
N GLU A 39 -2.10 12.47 3.32
CA GLU A 39 -1.53 12.99 4.56
C GLU A 39 -2.62 13.40 5.55
N LYS A 40 -3.61 14.19 5.11
CA LYS A 40 -4.75 14.60 5.93
C LYS A 40 -5.58 13.42 6.41
N ARG A 41 -5.79 12.40 5.57
CA ARG A 41 -6.57 11.21 5.95
C ARG A 41 -5.84 10.39 7.01
N ILE A 42 -4.56 10.13 6.82
CA ILE A 42 -3.72 9.39 7.77
C ILE A 42 -3.63 10.17 9.09
N GLU A 43 -3.37 11.48 9.05
CA GLU A 43 -3.31 12.33 10.25
C GLU A 43 -4.62 12.29 11.05
N ARG A 44 -5.78 12.35 10.38
CA ARG A 44 -7.09 12.23 11.05
C ARG A 44 -7.23 10.89 11.75
N SER A 45 -6.82 9.78 11.13
CA SER A 45 -6.92 8.44 11.73
C SER A 45 -5.98 8.26 12.91
N ILE A 46 -4.80 8.90 12.88
CA ILE A 46 -3.89 8.95 14.02
C ILE A 46 -4.52 9.71 15.21
N ARG A 47 -5.18 10.85 14.95
CA ARG A 47 -5.77 11.71 15.99
C ARG A 47 -7.07 11.18 16.55
N ILE A 48 -7.99 10.79 15.67
CA ILE A 48 -9.38 10.48 16.03
C ILE A 48 -9.58 8.97 16.08
N PRO A 49 -10.08 8.42 17.21
CA PRO A 49 -10.39 6.99 17.33
C PRO A 49 -11.64 6.65 16.52
N ASN A 50 -11.44 6.31 15.26
CA ASN A 50 -12.52 5.92 14.35
C ASN A 50 -11.97 4.97 13.29
N SER A 51 -12.67 3.89 13.01
CA SER A 51 -12.36 3.03 11.88
C SER A 51 -12.96 3.59 10.60
N THR A 52 -12.18 3.59 9.56
CA THR A 52 -12.52 4.26 8.30
C THR A 52 -12.06 3.44 7.10
N LEU A 53 -12.95 3.34 6.12
CA LEU A 53 -12.66 2.79 4.80
C LEU A 53 -12.48 3.92 3.78
N VAL A 54 -11.40 3.87 3.03
CA VAL A 54 -11.06 4.81 1.95
C VAL A 54 -10.90 4.04 0.65
N LEU A 55 -11.56 4.49 -0.40
CA LEU A 55 -11.41 3.95 -1.74
C LEU A 55 -10.42 4.80 -2.54
N ASN A 56 -9.29 4.22 -2.92
CA ASN A 56 -8.36 4.81 -3.87
C ASN A 56 -8.71 4.33 -5.27
N TRP A 57 -9.10 5.26 -6.12
CA TRP A 57 -9.66 4.98 -7.44
C TRP A 57 -8.82 5.63 -8.54
N GLY A 58 -8.60 4.93 -9.63
CA GLY A 58 -7.91 5.50 -10.81
C GLY A 58 -7.56 4.43 -11.81
N GLU A 59 -7.11 4.86 -12.98
CA GLU A 59 -6.69 3.98 -14.05
C GLU A 59 -5.42 3.19 -13.74
N TYR A 60 -5.12 2.20 -14.58
CA TYR A 60 -3.87 1.45 -14.49
C TYR A 60 -2.66 2.38 -14.68
N GLY A 61 -1.67 2.23 -13.80
CA GLY A 61 -0.45 3.06 -13.87
C GLY A 61 -0.60 4.48 -13.32
N SER A 62 -1.72 4.82 -12.64
CA SER A 62 -1.94 6.16 -12.07
C SER A 62 -1.18 6.45 -10.77
N GLY A 63 -0.52 5.46 -10.15
CA GLY A 63 0.30 5.65 -8.94
C GLY A 63 -0.28 5.13 -7.63
N LYS A 64 -1.42 4.42 -7.62
CA LYS A 64 -2.05 3.86 -6.39
C LYS A 64 -1.12 2.98 -5.56
N THR A 65 -0.48 2.00 -6.20
CA THR A 65 0.52 1.12 -5.56
C THR A 65 1.72 1.91 -5.03
N HIS A 66 2.15 2.93 -5.78
CA HIS A 66 3.22 3.83 -5.34
C HIS A 66 2.83 4.57 -4.07
N ALA A 67 1.61 5.12 -4.01
CA ALA A 67 1.09 5.79 -2.82
C ALA A 67 1.04 4.83 -1.61
N ALA A 68 0.53 3.61 -1.79
CA ALA A 68 0.48 2.61 -0.72
C ALA A 68 1.88 2.31 -0.16
N ARG A 69 2.88 2.11 -1.02
CA ARG A 69 4.26 1.86 -0.60
C ARG A 69 4.89 3.08 0.08
N LEU A 70 4.70 4.27 -0.50
CA LEU A 70 5.26 5.51 0.04
C LEU A 70 4.70 5.82 1.43
N PHE A 71 3.38 5.83 1.57
CA PHE A 71 2.73 6.12 2.86
C PHE A 71 2.82 4.98 3.88
N ASN A 72 3.40 3.84 3.49
CA ASN A 72 3.79 2.76 4.40
C ASN A 72 5.23 2.92 4.94
N LYS A 73 6.01 3.91 4.47
CA LYS A 73 7.36 4.17 4.99
C LYS A 73 7.32 4.66 6.44
N LYS A 74 8.19 4.07 7.26
CA LYS A 74 8.26 4.40 8.71
C LYS A 74 8.61 5.88 8.96
N ASP A 75 9.47 6.48 8.15
CA ASP A 75 9.86 7.91 8.25
C ASP A 75 8.67 8.87 7.97
N ILE A 76 7.89 8.58 6.93
CA ILE A 76 6.69 9.36 6.61
C ILE A 76 5.64 9.22 7.72
N LEU A 77 5.36 7.99 8.15
CA LEU A 77 4.41 7.74 9.22
C LEU A 77 4.85 8.38 10.54
N LYS A 78 6.15 8.38 10.83
CA LYS A 78 6.72 9.05 12.00
C LYS A 78 6.48 10.56 11.92
N THR A 79 6.77 11.19 10.77
CA THR A 79 6.53 12.63 10.56
C THR A 79 5.06 13.00 10.76
N LEU A 80 4.13 12.20 10.24
CA LEU A 80 2.68 12.42 10.42
C LEU A 80 2.24 12.22 11.86
N ALA A 81 2.80 11.23 12.56
CA ALA A 81 2.54 10.98 13.97
C ALA A 81 3.05 12.11 14.88
N GLU A 82 4.25 12.62 14.60
CA GLU A 82 4.84 13.78 15.31
C GLU A 82 3.97 15.03 15.13
N LYS A 83 3.52 15.33 13.90
CA LYS A 83 2.56 16.43 13.66
C LYS A 83 1.26 16.26 14.43
N ALA A 84 0.82 15.02 14.62
CA ALA A 84 -0.39 14.70 15.36
C ALA A 84 -0.19 14.68 16.88
N GLY A 85 1.05 14.70 17.38
CA GLY A 85 1.37 14.52 18.80
C GLY A 85 0.97 13.15 19.33
N LYS A 86 1.16 12.08 18.54
CA LYS A 86 0.74 10.71 18.81
C LYS A 86 1.85 9.72 18.49
N THR A 87 1.67 8.46 18.92
CA THR A 87 2.53 7.34 18.54
C THR A 87 2.40 7.01 17.05
N ILE A 88 3.43 6.39 16.48
CA ILE A 88 3.43 5.95 15.08
C ILE A 88 2.30 4.94 14.82
N PRO A 89 1.62 4.96 13.67
CA PRO A 89 0.69 3.89 13.30
C PRO A 89 1.41 2.58 12.96
N TYR A 90 0.77 1.44 13.20
CA TYR A 90 1.15 0.17 12.60
C TYR A 90 0.61 0.14 11.17
N SER A 91 1.45 -0.08 10.18
CA SER A 91 1.03 -0.04 8.77
C SER A 91 1.52 -1.25 7.99
N THR A 92 0.66 -1.79 7.14
CA THR A 92 1.00 -2.91 6.24
C THR A 92 0.27 -2.81 4.92
N VAL A 93 0.92 -3.27 3.85
CA VAL A 93 0.38 -3.32 2.47
C VAL A 93 0.30 -4.77 2.05
N ILE A 94 -0.86 -5.22 1.60
CA ILE A 94 -1.08 -6.54 1.00
C ILE A 94 -1.75 -6.37 -0.36
N SER A 95 -1.65 -7.39 -1.24
CA SER A 95 -2.45 -7.45 -2.47
C SER A 95 -3.63 -8.39 -2.27
N LEU A 96 -4.74 -8.12 -2.96
CA LEU A 96 -5.88 -9.04 -2.95
C LEU A 96 -5.47 -10.33 -3.70
N PRO A 97 -5.60 -11.51 -3.07
CA PRO A 97 -5.19 -12.76 -3.71
C PRO A 97 -6.20 -13.25 -4.75
N LYS A 98 -5.70 -13.84 -5.84
CA LYS A 98 -6.49 -14.45 -6.95
C LYS A 98 -6.89 -15.91 -6.70
N GLY A 99 -6.76 -16.40 -5.49
CA GLY A 99 -6.91 -17.84 -5.16
C GLY A 99 -8.32 -18.27 -4.79
N LYS A 100 -8.45 -19.56 -4.48
CA LYS A 100 -9.72 -20.18 -4.04
C LYS A 100 -10.12 -19.80 -2.62
N GLU A 101 -9.17 -19.39 -1.78
CA GLU A 101 -9.35 -19.07 -0.36
C GLU A 101 -8.85 -17.63 -0.10
N PRO A 102 -9.59 -16.60 -0.57
CA PRO A 102 -9.10 -15.23 -0.51
C PRO A 102 -8.90 -14.76 0.93
N ILE A 103 -9.76 -15.14 1.87
CA ILE A 103 -9.68 -14.70 3.27
C ILE A 103 -8.46 -15.29 3.97
N TYR A 104 -8.23 -16.59 3.80
CA TYR A 104 -7.01 -17.23 4.31
C TYR A 104 -5.76 -16.58 3.72
N SER A 105 -5.75 -16.29 2.43
CA SER A 105 -4.60 -15.66 1.76
C SER A 105 -4.36 -14.23 2.22
N ILE A 106 -5.42 -13.42 2.44
CA ILE A 106 -5.33 -12.10 3.07
C ILE A 106 -4.74 -12.22 4.48
N TYR A 107 -5.31 -13.12 5.29
CA TYR A 107 -4.86 -13.40 6.64
C TYR A 107 -3.37 -13.74 6.67
N ILE A 108 -2.93 -14.73 5.87
CA ILE A 108 -1.53 -15.14 5.80
C ILE A 108 -0.62 -13.98 5.36
N SER A 109 -1.04 -13.19 4.37
CA SER A 109 -0.26 -12.03 3.91
C SER A 109 -0.01 -10.99 5.02
N ILE A 110 -0.96 -10.84 5.96
CA ILE A 110 -0.81 -9.98 7.13
C ILE A 110 0.10 -10.65 8.17
N ILE A 111 -0.13 -11.94 8.46
CA ILE A 111 0.67 -12.71 9.42
C ILE A 111 2.14 -12.81 8.98
N ASP A 112 2.42 -12.96 7.68
CA ASP A 112 3.79 -12.98 7.15
C ASP A 112 4.58 -11.72 7.54
N LYS A 113 3.92 -10.57 7.50
CA LYS A 113 4.51 -9.26 7.81
C LYS A 113 4.57 -8.96 9.30
N LEU A 114 3.92 -9.79 10.12
CA LEU A 114 3.90 -9.62 11.56
C LEU A 114 5.20 -10.13 12.17
N ASN A 115 5.99 -9.24 12.76
CA ASN A 115 7.16 -9.60 13.56
C ASN A 115 6.74 -9.77 15.04
N ILE A 116 6.49 -11.02 15.44
CA ILE A 116 6.01 -11.35 16.81
C ILE A 116 7.07 -10.99 17.86
N GLU A 117 8.35 -11.17 17.57
CA GLU A 117 9.44 -10.84 18.50
C GLU A 117 9.51 -9.33 18.74
N GLU A 118 9.45 -8.52 17.69
CA GLU A 118 9.37 -7.06 17.79
C GLU A 118 8.12 -6.61 18.57
N LEU A 119 6.96 -7.25 18.32
CA LEU A 119 5.73 -6.95 19.04
C LEU A 119 5.87 -7.24 20.55
N ARG A 120 6.39 -8.38 20.92
CA ARG A 120 6.61 -8.74 22.34
C ARG A 120 7.54 -7.77 23.03
N SER A 121 8.66 -7.41 22.37
CA SER A 121 9.57 -6.37 22.86
C SER A 121 8.84 -5.02 23.05
N THR A 122 8.06 -4.61 22.04
CA THR A 122 7.35 -3.33 22.06
C THR A 122 6.28 -3.26 23.17
N PHE A 123 5.61 -4.37 23.47
CA PHE A 123 4.50 -4.44 24.43
C PHE A 123 4.91 -4.95 25.81
N SER A 124 6.18 -5.25 26.05
CA SER A 124 6.67 -5.91 27.28
C SER A 124 6.30 -5.19 28.57
N ASP A 125 6.26 -3.86 28.56
CA ASP A 125 5.93 -3.01 29.71
C ASP A 125 4.42 -2.90 30.01
N ILE A 126 3.56 -3.27 29.05
CA ILE A 126 2.09 -3.18 29.18
C ILE A 126 1.39 -4.52 28.90
N VAL A 127 2.13 -5.62 28.87
CA VAL A 127 1.58 -6.94 28.53
C VAL A 127 0.45 -7.38 29.46
N GLY A 128 0.54 -7.03 30.77
CA GLY A 128 -0.51 -7.32 31.76
C GLY A 128 -1.82 -6.60 31.44
N ASP A 129 -1.73 -5.32 31.04
CA ASP A 129 -2.90 -4.52 30.66
C ASP A 129 -3.51 -5.04 29.37
N VAL A 130 -2.67 -5.39 28.37
CA VAL A 130 -3.12 -5.99 27.10
C VAL A 130 -3.82 -7.32 27.34
N ASN A 131 -3.33 -8.18 28.25
CA ASN A 131 -3.98 -9.43 28.62
C ASN A 131 -5.35 -9.21 29.26
N THR A 132 -5.45 -8.23 30.18
CA THR A 132 -6.73 -7.85 30.78
C THR A 132 -7.71 -7.33 29.73
N TYR A 133 -7.20 -6.56 28.77
CA TYR A 133 -8.00 -6.09 27.64
C TYR A 133 -8.48 -7.25 26.76
N ILE A 134 -7.61 -8.23 26.44
CA ILE A 134 -7.98 -9.41 25.66
C ILE A 134 -9.12 -10.18 26.35
N ASP A 135 -9.10 -10.29 27.67
CA ASP A 135 -10.18 -10.94 28.41
C ASP A 135 -11.52 -10.19 28.32
N SER A 136 -11.49 -8.90 28.03
CA SER A 136 -12.69 -8.06 27.87
C SER A 136 -13.24 -8.03 26.43
N ILE A 137 -12.43 -8.30 25.42
CA ILE A 137 -12.82 -8.25 24.00
C ILE A 137 -13.32 -9.60 23.51
N GLY A 138 -14.56 -9.91 23.75
CA GLY A 138 -15.23 -11.06 23.14
C GLY A 138 -15.32 -12.31 24.01
N SER A 139 -16.21 -13.21 23.60
CA SER A 139 -16.57 -14.43 24.33
C SER A 139 -15.80 -15.67 23.87
N ASN A 140 -14.95 -15.58 22.84
CA ASN A 140 -14.24 -16.73 22.29
C ASN A 140 -12.91 -16.96 23.03
N LEU A 141 -12.93 -17.80 24.06
CA LEU A 141 -11.76 -18.15 24.87
C LEU A 141 -10.57 -18.65 24.06
N HIS A 142 -10.83 -19.35 22.95
CA HIS A 142 -9.76 -19.84 22.07
C HIS A 142 -9.01 -18.67 21.39
N ILE A 143 -9.75 -17.72 20.83
CA ILE A 143 -9.14 -16.51 20.20
C ILE A 143 -8.39 -15.70 21.25
N GLN A 144 -8.94 -15.53 22.46
CA GLN A 144 -8.25 -14.86 23.57
C GLN A 144 -6.92 -15.53 23.90
N SER A 145 -6.89 -16.87 23.98
CA SER A 145 -5.66 -17.63 24.24
C SER A 145 -4.62 -17.43 23.15
N VAL A 146 -5.03 -17.44 21.89
CA VAL A 146 -4.13 -17.17 20.74
C VAL A 146 -3.57 -15.75 20.81
N LEU A 147 -4.41 -14.75 21.05
CA LEU A 147 -3.96 -13.35 21.18
C LEU A 147 -2.98 -13.17 22.35
N LYS A 148 -3.28 -13.75 23.51
CA LYS A 148 -2.34 -13.73 24.66
C LYS A 148 -1.00 -14.35 24.27
N ALA A 149 -1.01 -15.48 23.56
CA ALA A 149 0.22 -16.14 23.11
C ALA A 149 1.02 -15.30 22.10
N VAL A 150 0.38 -14.43 21.33
CA VAL A 150 1.09 -13.48 20.45
C VAL A 150 1.89 -12.47 21.24
N PHE A 151 1.32 -11.89 22.31
CA PHE A 151 1.95 -10.82 23.08
C PHE A 151 2.83 -11.33 24.24
N ASN A 152 2.61 -12.55 24.72
CA ASN A 152 3.36 -13.18 25.81
C ASN A 152 4.54 -14.00 25.33
N SER A 153 5.57 -14.13 26.17
CA SER A 153 6.76 -14.93 25.91
C SER A 153 6.64 -16.39 26.34
N ASP A 154 5.49 -16.82 26.86
CA ASP A 154 5.28 -18.20 27.36
C ASP A 154 5.42 -19.27 26.28
N ILE A 155 5.16 -18.90 25.02
CA ILE A 155 5.34 -19.75 23.85
C ILE A 155 6.47 -19.15 22.98
N GLN A 156 7.32 -20.01 22.41
CA GLN A 156 8.33 -19.55 21.46
C GLN A 156 7.66 -18.80 20.28
N HIS A 157 8.22 -17.67 19.86
CA HIS A 157 7.63 -16.85 18.80
C HIS A 157 7.47 -17.63 17.49
N LEU A 158 8.37 -18.56 17.17
CA LEU A 158 8.27 -19.43 15.99
C LEU A 158 7.12 -20.42 16.09
N ASP A 159 6.79 -20.91 17.28
CA ASP A 159 5.71 -21.88 17.45
C ASP A 159 4.34 -21.20 17.33
N ILE A 160 4.18 -20.00 17.89
CA ILE A 160 2.94 -19.24 17.67
C ILE A 160 2.83 -18.79 16.20
N LYS A 161 3.94 -18.45 15.52
CA LYS A 161 3.92 -18.14 14.08
C LYS A 161 3.48 -19.34 13.25
N LYS A 162 4.01 -20.53 13.52
CA LYS A 162 3.55 -21.79 12.88
C LYS A 162 2.06 -22.06 13.11
N TYR A 163 1.60 -21.82 14.35
CA TYR A 163 0.19 -21.94 14.67
C TYR A 163 -0.67 -20.99 13.82
N LEU A 164 -0.30 -19.73 13.75
CA LEU A 164 -1.01 -18.72 12.95
C LEU A 164 -1.04 -19.07 11.46
N TYR A 165 -0.02 -19.75 10.94
CA TYR A 165 -0.05 -20.28 9.56
C TYR A 165 -1.00 -21.47 9.35
N GLY A 166 -1.60 -22.01 10.42
CA GLY A 166 -2.43 -23.21 10.32
C GLY A 166 -1.64 -24.53 10.12
N ASN A 167 -0.30 -24.48 10.13
CA ASN A 167 0.59 -25.64 9.90
C ASN A 167 0.81 -26.43 11.18
N MET A 168 -0.27 -26.89 11.83
CA MET A 168 -0.20 -27.57 13.11
C MET A 168 -0.59 -29.04 12.99
N ASN A 169 0.31 -29.92 13.38
CA ASN A 169 -0.02 -31.32 13.64
C ASN A 169 -0.49 -31.51 15.10
N ALA A 170 -1.03 -32.68 15.40
CA ALA A 170 -1.55 -32.99 16.73
C ALA A 170 -0.50 -32.83 17.86
N THR A 171 0.75 -33.16 17.60
CA THR A 171 1.85 -33.05 18.59
C THR A 171 2.09 -31.61 18.97
N TYR A 172 2.11 -30.69 17.99
CA TYR A 172 2.27 -29.26 18.27
C TYR A 172 1.07 -28.67 19.02
N LEU A 173 -0.15 -29.09 18.69
CA LEU A 173 -1.34 -28.65 19.45
C LEU A 173 -1.26 -29.07 20.90
N ILE A 174 -0.77 -30.26 21.20
CA ILE A 174 -0.58 -30.74 22.59
C ILE A 174 0.39 -29.83 23.34
N SER A 175 1.47 -29.37 22.72
CA SER A 175 2.42 -28.46 23.35
C SER A 175 1.85 -27.08 23.67
N LEU A 176 0.79 -26.65 22.95
CA LEU A 176 0.11 -25.38 23.15
C LEU A 176 -1.09 -25.44 24.12
N ASN A 177 -1.50 -26.66 24.53
CA ASN A 177 -2.67 -26.82 25.42
C ASN A 177 -2.51 -26.10 26.75
N ALA A 178 -1.30 -26.06 27.31
CA ALA A 178 -1.01 -25.36 28.57
C ALA A 178 -1.29 -23.84 28.46
N SER A 179 -1.26 -23.29 27.24
CA SER A 179 -1.58 -21.87 26.96
C SER A 179 -3.05 -21.67 26.54
N GLY A 180 -3.90 -22.69 26.66
CA GLY A 180 -5.32 -22.61 26.31
C GLY A 180 -5.61 -22.69 24.80
N ILE A 181 -4.62 -23.03 23.97
CA ILE A 181 -4.79 -23.21 22.52
C ILE A 181 -5.11 -24.68 22.26
N LEU A 182 -6.39 -24.99 22.13
CA LEU A 182 -6.88 -26.38 22.11
C LEU A 182 -7.21 -26.93 20.73
N ARG A 183 -7.25 -26.09 19.71
CA ARG A 183 -7.59 -26.48 18.33
C ARG A 183 -6.85 -25.61 17.31
N SER A 184 -6.75 -26.10 16.09
CA SER A 184 -6.28 -25.27 14.94
C SER A 184 -7.33 -24.21 14.57
N LEU A 185 -6.91 -23.22 13.81
CA LEU A 185 -7.82 -22.29 13.14
C LEU A 185 -8.62 -23.05 12.09
N LYS A 186 -9.91 -22.78 11.94
CA LYS A 186 -10.81 -23.58 11.13
C LYS A 186 -11.31 -22.90 9.86
N ASP A 187 -11.65 -21.63 9.97
CA ASP A 187 -12.45 -20.96 8.94
C ASP A 187 -12.21 -19.44 8.90
N ASP A 188 -12.89 -18.81 7.94
CA ASP A 188 -12.80 -17.37 7.71
C ASP A 188 -13.15 -16.54 8.96
N THR A 189 -14.04 -17.06 9.84
CA THR A 189 -14.42 -16.39 11.09
C THR A 189 -13.29 -16.37 12.12
N ASP A 190 -12.55 -17.48 12.24
CA ASP A 190 -11.35 -17.53 13.09
C ASP A 190 -10.30 -16.51 12.61
N TYR A 191 -10.05 -16.47 11.29
CA TYR A 191 -9.08 -15.54 10.68
C TYR A 191 -9.47 -14.09 10.91
N SER A 192 -10.73 -13.74 10.65
CA SER A 192 -11.27 -12.39 10.89
C SER A 192 -11.16 -12.00 12.35
N SER A 193 -11.52 -12.92 13.26
CA SER A 193 -11.50 -12.67 14.71
C SER A 193 -10.08 -12.44 15.25
N ILE A 194 -9.11 -13.23 14.78
CA ILE A 194 -7.70 -13.04 15.18
C ILE A 194 -7.18 -11.69 14.67
N LEU A 195 -7.43 -11.34 13.41
CA LEU A 195 -6.97 -10.06 12.87
C LEU A 195 -7.63 -8.87 13.61
N ALA A 196 -8.94 -8.95 13.86
CA ALA A 196 -9.65 -7.89 14.57
C ALA A 196 -9.13 -7.74 16.00
N GLY A 197 -8.96 -8.85 16.72
CA GLY A 197 -8.38 -8.86 18.06
C GLY A 197 -6.94 -8.33 18.07
N LEU A 198 -6.12 -8.75 17.13
CA LEU A 198 -4.74 -8.28 16.99
C LEU A 198 -4.69 -6.77 16.75
N PHE A 199 -5.47 -6.24 15.79
CA PHE A 199 -5.51 -4.80 15.49
C PHE A 199 -6.00 -3.98 16.69
N SER A 200 -6.98 -4.50 17.44
CA SER A 200 -7.47 -3.87 18.67
C SER A 200 -6.39 -3.85 19.74
N CYS A 201 -5.64 -4.93 19.94
CA CYS A 201 -4.53 -5.00 20.89
C CYS A 201 -3.38 -4.06 20.50
N LEU A 202 -3.00 -4.01 19.20
CA LEU A 202 -1.95 -3.11 18.72
C LEU A 202 -2.23 -1.65 19.06
N THR A 203 -3.50 -1.26 19.04
CA THR A 203 -3.94 0.13 19.30
C THR A 203 -4.50 0.34 20.70
N TYR A 204 -4.26 -0.59 21.62
CA TYR A 204 -4.73 -0.51 23.01
C TYR A 204 -4.32 0.83 23.65
N ASN A 205 -5.31 1.62 24.03
CA ASN A 205 -5.16 2.97 24.58
C ASN A 205 -4.21 3.89 23.78
N LYS A 206 -3.90 3.56 22.52
CA LYS A 206 -2.92 4.26 21.65
C LYS A 206 -1.52 4.39 22.27
N GLN A 207 -1.15 3.48 23.16
CA GLN A 207 0.14 3.56 23.86
C GLN A 207 1.32 3.24 22.95
N LYS A 208 1.23 2.16 22.17
CA LYS A 208 2.31 1.71 21.28
C LYS A 208 2.08 2.13 19.83
N TYR A 209 0.86 1.96 19.34
CA TYR A 209 0.45 2.40 18.00
C TYR A 209 -0.83 3.23 18.08
N SER A 210 -0.86 4.35 17.36
CA SER A 210 -2.00 5.27 17.33
C SER A 210 -3.19 4.73 16.55
N CYS A 211 -2.93 4.01 15.46
CA CYS A 211 -3.92 3.31 14.65
C CYS A 211 -3.24 2.19 13.85
N VAL A 212 -4.05 1.31 13.26
CA VAL A 212 -3.62 0.35 12.23
C VAL A 212 -3.98 0.93 10.87
N ILE A 213 -3.06 0.91 9.92
CA ILE A 213 -3.28 1.24 8.52
C ILE A 213 -3.09 -0.03 7.70
N LEU A 214 -4.18 -0.53 7.12
CA LEU A 214 -4.16 -1.67 6.22
C LEU A 214 -4.43 -1.21 4.79
N TRP A 215 -3.49 -1.49 3.89
CA TRP A 215 -3.65 -1.28 2.46
C TRP A 215 -3.94 -2.61 1.78
N ILE A 216 -5.06 -2.70 1.07
CA ILE A 216 -5.36 -3.80 0.15
C ILE A 216 -5.18 -3.26 -1.26
N ASP A 217 -4.06 -3.61 -1.87
CA ASP A 217 -3.71 -3.23 -3.25
C ASP A 217 -4.29 -4.24 -4.24
N GLU A 218 -4.37 -3.86 -5.51
CA GLU A 218 -4.93 -4.70 -6.59
C GLU A 218 -6.34 -5.20 -6.27
N PHE A 219 -7.17 -4.35 -5.62
CA PHE A 219 -8.51 -4.76 -5.21
C PHE A 219 -9.44 -5.07 -6.39
N GLU A 220 -9.12 -4.64 -7.60
CA GLU A 220 -9.79 -5.03 -8.84
C GLU A 220 -9.78 -6.55 -9.09
N ASP A 221 -8.86 -7.29 -8.50
CA ASP A 221 -8.81 -8.74 -8.58
C ASP A 221 -10.03 -9.44 -7.96
N ILE A 222 -10.85 -8.70 -7.22
CA ILE A 222 -12.17 -9.19 -6.77
C ILE A 222 -13.06 -9.61 -7.96
N ALA A 223 -12.92 -8.96 -9.12
CA ALA A 223 -13.71 -9.26 -10.31
C ALA A 223 -13.38 -10.61 -10.96
N VAL A 224 -12.21 -11.19 -10.67
CA VAL A 224 -11.83 -12.53 -11.17
C VAL A 224 -12.17 -13.66 -10.19
N LEU A 225 -12.68 -13.32 -8.99
CA LEU A 225 -13.15 -14.30 -8.02
C LEU A 225 -14.54 -14.83 -8.43
N ASN A 226 -14.85 -16.04 -7.98
CA ASN A 226 -16.23 -16.54 -8.10
C ASN A 226 -17.15 -15.83 -7.08
N ASN A 227 -18.47 -15.89 -7.30
CA ASN A 227 -19.46 -15.20 -6.47
C ASN A 227 -19.33 -15.52 -4.98
N ALA A 228 -19.10 -16.80 -4.62
CA ALA A 228 -18.94 -17.19 -3.22
C ALA A 228 -17.72 -16.52 -2.56
N ASN A 229 -16.63 -16.34 -3.30
CA ASN A 229 -15.42 -15.66 -2.81
C ASN A 229 -15.57 -14.12 -2.81
N ILE A 230 -16.37 -13.57 -3.72
CA ILE A 230 -16.77 -12.14 -3.66
C ILE A 230 -17.56 -11.89 -2.38
N ASP A 231 -18.56 -12.75 -2.08
CA ASP A 231 -19.36 -12.69 -0.84
C ASP A 231 -18.45 -12.74 0.42
N LYS A 232 -17.53 -13.70 0.46
CA LYS A 232 -16.59 -13.87 1.57
C LYS A 232 -15.71 -12.62 1.74
N THR A 233 -15.17 -12.07 0.65
CA THR A 233 -14.31 -10.89 0.69
C THR A 233 -15.07 -9.66 1.21
N ASN A 234 -16.29 -9.42 0.74
CA ASN A 234 -17.13 -8.34 1.23
C ASN A 234 -17.48 -8.51 2.71
N ASN A 235 -17.84 -9.73 3.12
CA ASN A 235 -18.13 -10.04 4.53
C ASN A 235 -16.90 -9.83 5.42
N PHE A 236 -15.73 -10.28 4.98
CA PHE A 236 -14.47 -10.08 5.70
C PHE A 236 -14.17 -8.58 5.93
N ILE A 237 -14.24 -7.75 4.89
CA ILE A 237 -14.01 -6.29 5.01
C ILE A 237 -15.00 -5.68 6.00
N ARG A 238 -16.29 -6.06 5.90
CA ARG A 238 -17.31 -5.58 6.84
C ARG A 238 -16.99 -6.02 8.28
N GLU A 239 -16.68 -7.29 8.49
CA GLU A 239 -16.38 -7.84 9.82
C GLU A 239 -15.16 -7.20 10.47
N ILE A 240 -14.09 -6.98 9.73
CA ILE A 240 -12.90 -6.29 10.25
C ILE A 240 -13.25 -4.85 10.67
N LEU A 241 -14.02 -4.11 9.85
CA LEU A 241 -14.42 -2.75 10.18
C LEU A 241 -15.37 -2.69 11.39
N ASP A 242 -16.28 -3.66 11.51
CA ASP A 242 -17.27 -3.71 12.60
C ASP A 242 -16.63 -4.18 13.91
N ASN A 243 -15.68 -5.13 13.87
CA ASN A 243 -15.00 -5.69 15.03
C ASN A 243 -13.76 -4.88 15.49
N VAL A 244 -13.27 -3.96 14.66
CA VAL A 244 -12.25 -2.97 15.04
C VAL A 244 -12.89 -1.57 14.95
N PRO A 245 -13.78 -1.21 15.86
CA PRO A 245 -14.61 0.00 15.73
C PRO A 245 -13.78 1.28 15.82
N ASN A 246 -12.59 1.22 16.37
CA ASN A 246 -11.70 2.35 16.57
C ASN A 246 -10.29 2.06 16.02
N ASN A 247 -9.65 3.12 15.54
CA ASN A 247 -8.23 3.11 15.18
C ASN A 247 -7.84 2.19 14.02
N LEU A 248 -8.74 1.91 13.07
CA LEU A 248 -8.42 1.22 11.82
C LEU A 248 -8.62 2.16 10.61
N LEU A 249 -7.60 2.32 9.80
CA LEU A 249 -7.68 2.95 8.49
C LEU A 249 -7.45 1.87 7.42
N LEU A 250 -8.50 1.54 6.69
CA LEU A 250 -8.45 0.58 5.60
C LEU A 250 -8.47 1.32 4.25
N PHE A 251 -7.43 1.13 3.45
CA PHE A 251 -7.39 1.61 2.07
C PHE A 251 -7.63 0.45 1.11
N LEU A 252 -8.57 0.62 0.18
CA LEU A 252 -8.77 -0.26 -0.97
C LEU A 252 -8.23 0.46 -2.22
N ASN A 253 -7.17 -0.06 -2.82
CA ASN A 253 -6.65 0.42 -4.08
C ASN A 253 -7.36 -0.33 -5.21
N LEU A 254 -8.19 0.37 -5.97
CA LEU A 254 -9.00 -0.20 -7.04
C LEU A 254 -8.67 0.47 -8.36
N THR A 255 -8.30 -0.35 -9.34
CA THR A 255 -8.04 0.11 -10.70
C THR A 255 -9.31 0.06 -11.53
N GLN A 256 -9.64 1.17 -12.15
CA GLN A 256 -10.66 1.20 -13.20
C GLN A 256 -10.15 0.39 -14.39
N SER A 257 -10.92 -0.56 -14.83
CA SER A 257 -10.59 -1.44 -15.96
C SER A 257 -11.85 -1.75 -16.77
N ALA A 258 -11.69 -2.45 -17.87
CA ALA A 258 -12.82 -2.95 -18.64
C ALA A 258 -13.74 -3.91 -17.83
N LEU A 259 -13.22 -4.50 -16.75
CA LEU A 259 -13.98 -5.41 -15.87
C LEU A 259 -14.68 -4.66 -14.73
N ILE A 260 -14.16 -3.49 -14.31
CA ILE A 260 -14.74 -2.71 -13.21
C ILE A 260 -14.79 -1.24 -13.64
N SER A 261 -15.95 -0.81 -14.10
CA SER A 261 -16.31 0.59 -14.25
C SER A 261 -16.89 1.13 -12.93
N VAL A 262 -17.11 2.44 -12.86
CA VAL A 262 -17.81 3.05 -11.71
C VAL A 262 -19.22 2.46 -11.57
N GLU A 263 -19.87 2.13 -12.67
CA GLU A 263 -21.22 1.57 -12.75
C GLU A 263 -21.23 0.12 -12.26
N ASP A 264 -20.20 -0.66 -12.59
CA ASP A 264 -20.08 -2.07 -12.20
C ASP A 264 -19.59 -2.27 -10.77
N LEU A 265 -19.08 -1.23 -10.12
CA LEU A 265 -18.53 -1.34 -8.76
C LEU A 265 -19.50 -2.04 -7.80
N GLY A 266 -20.82 -1.84 -8.00
CA GLY A 266 -21.88 -2.45 -7.20
C GLY A 266 -21.97 -3.96 -7.30
N GLN A 267 -21.45 -4.56 -8.34
CA GLN A 267 -21.45 -6.01 -8.53
C GLN A 267 -20.37 -6.69 -7.67
N TYR A 268 -19.26 -6.00 -7.40
CA TYR A 268 -18.09 -6.53 -6.72
C TYR A 268 -17.93 -6.00 -5.30
N VAL A 269 -18.30 -4.75 -5.05
CA VAL A 269 -18.28 -4.13 -3.73
C VAL A 269 -19.72 -3.89 -3.28
N TYR A 270 -20.16 -4.69 -2.33
CA TYR A 270 -21.55 -4.69 -1.88
C TYR A 270 -21.92 -3.44 -1.09
N GLU A 271 -23.20 -3.13 -1.02
CA GLU A 271 -23.72 -1.96 -0.32
C GLU A 271 -23.29 -1.93 1.15
N SER A 272 -23.17 -3.12 1.77
CA SER A 272 -22.64 -3.28 3.13
C SER A 272 -21.21 -2.76 3.31
N VAL A 273 -20.37 -2.80 2.28
CA VAL A 273 -19.01 -2.25 2.26
C VAL A 273 -19.03 -0.81 1.77
N LYS A 274 -19.77 -0.52 0.69
CA LYS A 274 -19.89 0.83 0.12
C LYS A 274 -20.35 1.87 1.13
N SER A 275 -21.35 1.54 1.96
CA SER A 275 -21.87 2.44 3.00
C SER A 275 -20.83 2.82 4.05
N ARG A 276 -19.73 2.05 4.17
CA ARG A 276 -18.60 2.30 5.06
C ARG A 276 -17.48 3.11 4.43
N ILE A 277 -17.52 3.35 3.10
CA ILE A 277 -16.56 4.22 2.42
C ILE A 277 -16.82 5.66 2.85
N LYS A 278 -15.89 6.24 3.58
CA LYS A 278 -15.98 7.62 4.08
C LYS A 278 -15.35 8.63 3.15
N GLU A 279 -14.40 8.19 2.31
CA GLU A 279 -13.66 9.07 1.43
C GLU A 279 -13.24 8.30 0.18
N ARG A 280 -13.21 9.00 -0.96
CA ARG A 280 -12.63 8.50 -2.21
C ARG A 280 -11.47 9.41 -2.60
N ILE A 281 -10.31 8.83 -2.83
CA ILE A 281 -9.14 9.51 -3.38
C ILE A 281 -9.01 9.08 -4.83
N SER A 282 -9.31 10.00 -5.76
CA SER A 282 -9.19 9.73 -7.19
C SER A 282 -7.81 10.10 -7.69
N PHE A 283 -7.27 9.23 -8.53
CA PHE A 283 -6.07 9.43 -9.33
C PHE A 283 -6.51 9.69 -10.77
N ASP A 284 -6.90 10.92 -11.04
CA ASP A 284 -7.35 11.32 -12.36
C ASP A 284 -6.17 11.35 -13.35
N LEU A 285 -6.45 11.18 -14.63
CA LEU A 285 -5.41 11.30 -15.66
C LEU A 285 -4.82 12.72 -15.63
N PRO A 286 -3.48 12.83 -15.66
CA PRO A 286 -2.82 14.12 -15.60
C PRO A 286 -3.09 14.96 -16.85
N ASN A 287 -3.36 16.24 -16.67
CA ASN A 287 -3.31 17.22 -17.75
C ASN A 287 -1.85 17.61 -18.07
N PRO A 288 -1.59 18.33 -19.18
CA PRO A 288 -0.24 18.74 -19.56
C PRO A 288 0.57 19.46 -18.48
N GLU A 289 -0.07 20.32 -17.69
CA GLU A 289 0.61 21.10 -16.64
C GLU A 289 1.02 20.20 -15.46
N ILE A 290 0.18 19.24 -15.09
CA ILE A 290 0.49 18.25 -14.06
C ILE A 290 1.66 17.35 -14.50
N PHE A 291 1.73 16.93 -15.77
CA PHE A 291 2.88 16.19 -16.30
C PHE A 291 4.17 16.99 -16.20
N LYS A 292 4.15 18.28 -16.56
CA LYS A 292 5.32 19.16 -16.46
C LYS A 292 5.76 19.37 -15.01
N GLU A 293 4.82 19.61 -14.10
CA GLU A 293 5.12 19.74 -12.67
C GLU A 293 5.73 18.45 -12.11
N TYR A 294 5.11 17.31 -12.42
CA TYR A 294 5.60 16.00 -12.04
C TYR A 294 7.03 15.77 -12.53
N LEU A 295 7.28 16.00 -13.83
CA LEU A 295 8.58 15.79 -14.43
C LEU A 295 9.66 16.68 -13.82
N ARG A 296 9.37 17.97 -13.65
CA ARG A 296 10.28 18.93 -13.02
C ARG A 296 10.66 18.52 -11.60
N GLU A 297 9.69 18.11 -10.81
CA GLU A 297 9.94 17.67 -9.43
C GLU A 297 10.69 16.33 -9.39
N LEU A 298 10.31 15.36 -10.24
CA LEU A 298 10.99 14.07 -10.31
C LEU A 298 12.46 14.23 -10.71
N ILE A 299 12.73 14.95 -11.79
CA ILE A 299 14.12 15.24 -12.23
C ILE A 299 14.87 15.94 -11.10
N GLY A 300 14.27 16.94 -10.44
CA GLY A 300 14.89 17.66 -9.33
C GLY A 300 15.33 16.76 -8.18
N LEU A 301 14.55 15.74 -7.82
CA LEU A 301 14.87 14.77 -6.77
C LEU A 301 16.06 13.85 -7.14
N PHE A 302 16.23 13.56 -8.42
CA PHE A 302 17.30 12.68 -8.93
C PHE A 302 18.48 13.46 -9.54
N ARG A 303 18.42 14.79 -9.56
CA ARG A 303 19.46 15.64 -10.14
C ARG A 303 20.78 15.52 -9.38
N GLU A 304 21.86 15.50 -10.15
CA GLU A 304 23.23 15.63 -9.65
C GLU A 304 23.84 16.93 -10.21
N GLY A 305 24.19 17.86 -9.32
CA GLY A 305 24.63 19.20 -9.70
C GLY A 305 23.47 20.18 -9.98
N THR A 306 23.78 21.27 -10.67
CA THR A 306 22.83 22.34 -11.01
C THR A 306 22.69 22.49 -12.52
N ASP A 307 21.51 22.88 -12.97
CA ASP A 307 21.21 23.23 -14.35
C ASP A 307 20.09 24.29 -14.38
N ASP A 308 20.20 25.27 -15.27
CA ASP A 308 19.19 26.32 -15.42
C ASP A 308 17.90 25.78 -16.07
N ASN A 309 18.03 24.72 -16.88
CA ASN A 309 16.88 24.03 -17.44
C ASN A 309 16.33 23.00 -16.42
N PRO A 310 15.11 23.20 -15.89
CA PRO A 310 14.54 22.31 -14.89
C PRO A 310 14.23 20.91 -15.43
N TYR A 311 14.16 20.76 -16.75
CA TYR A 311 13.87 19.50 -17.45
C TYR A 311 15.14 18.82 -17.98
N PHE A 312 16.33 19.42 -17.83
CA PHE A 312 17.55 18.77 -18.33
C PHE A 312 17.64 17.31 -17.83
N PRO A 313 17.94 16.34 -18.70
CA PRO A 313 18.59 16.45 -20.02
C PRO A 313 17.65 16.77 -21.22
N PHE A 314 16.35 16.87 -21.01
CA PHE A 314 15.39 17.16 -22.07
C PHE A 314 15.26 18.68 -22.28
N GLU A 315 15.12 19.11 -23.53
CA GLU A 315 14.66 20.46 -23.82
C GLU A 315 13.14 20.58 -23.58
N GLU A 316 12.68 21.75 -23.14
CA GLU A 316 11.25 21.96 -22.84
C GLU A 316 10.34 21.69 -24.06
N ASN A 317 10.82 22.00 -25.26
CA ASN A 317 10.10 21.73 -26.51
C ASN A 317 9.87 20.23 -26.75
N VAL A 318 10.81 19.37 -26.34
CA VAL A 318 10.68 17.91 -26.39
C VAL A 318 9.57 17.45 -25.48
N ILE A 319 9.52 17.98 -24.24
CA ILE A 319 8.46 17.63 -23.28
C ILE A 319 7.09 18.05 -23.79
N ASN A 320 6.97 19.26 -24.36
CA ASN A 320 5.73 19.73 -24.97
C ASN A 320 5.30 18.82 -26.13
N SER A 321 6.22 18.46 -27.00
CA SER A 321 5.96 17.57 -28.14
C SER A 321 5.54 16.18 -27.67
N LEU A 322 6.23 15.61 -26.69
CA LEU A 322 5.91 14.29 -26.11
C LEU A 322 4.50 14.28 -25.52
N ILE A 323 4.14 15.29 -24.71
CA ILE A 323 2.81 15.39 -24.10
C ILE A 323 1.71 15.48 -25.16
N ILE A 324 1.93 16.28 -26.21
CA ILE A 324 0.98 16.42 -27.33
C ILE A 324 0.81 15.08 -28.07
N GLU A 325 1.92 14.42 -28.36
CA GLU A 325 1.92 13.16 -29.10
C GLU A 325 1.29 12.01 -28.28
N LEU A 326 1.56 11.94 -27.00
CA LEU A 326 0.96 10.92 -26.13
C LEU A 326 -0.54 11.17 -25.90
N GLY A 327 -0.96 12.43 -25.75
CA GLY A 327 -2.35 12.77 -25.44
C GLY A 327 -2.76 12.34 -24.03
N ASN A 328 -3.94 11.72 -23.89
CA ASN A 328 -4.43 11.25 -22.61
C ASN A 328 -3.82 9.89 -22.26
N VAL A 329 -2.73 9.88 -21.51
CA VAL A 329 -2.02 8.68 -21.07
C VAL A 329 -1.87 8.63 -19.56
N SER A 330 -1.65 7.43 -19.04
CA SER A 330 -1.33 7.23 -17.63
C SER A 330 0.09 7.71 -17.30
N LEU A 331 0.34 7.95 -16.02
CA LEU A 331 1.69 8.31 -15.55
C LEU A 331 2.74 7.25 -15.88
N ARG A 332 2.34 5.96 -15.89
CA ARG A 332 3.24 4.87 -16.29
C ARG A 332 3.66 4.98 -17.76
N GLN A 333 2.71 5.20 -18.67
CA GLN A 333 3.02 5.35 -20.10
C GLN A 333 3.91 6.57 -20.35
N PHE A 334 3.66 7.67 -19.64
CA PHE A 334 4.51 8.86 -19.71
C PHE A 334 5.95 8.56 -19.25
N ASN A 335 6.11 7.88 -18.11
CA ASN A 335 7.43 7.46 -17.63
C ASN A 335 8.13 6.49 -18.58
N GLU A 336 7.39 5.55 -19.16
CA GLU A 336 7.91 4.59 -20.13
C GLU A 336 8.50 5.29 -21.35
N SER A 337 7.77 6.24 -21.91
CA SER A 337 8.24 7.03 -23.04
C SER A 337 9.49 7.85 -22.71
N LEU A 338 9.54 8.47 -21.51
CA LEU A 338 10.72 9.22 -21.06
C LEU A 338 11.92 8.30 -20.76
N SER A 339 11.69 7.13 -20.16
CA SER A 339 12.74 6.14 -19.91
C SER A 339 13.36 5.69 -21.23
N MET A 340 12.52 5.29 -22.19
CA MET A 340 12.98 4.84 -23.50
C MET A 340 13.75 5.93 -24.25
N LEU A 341 13.24 7.17 -24.23
CA LEU A 341 13.93 8.31 -24.85
C LEU A 341 15.31 8.56 -24.23
N LEU A 342 15.41 8.46 -22.90
CA LEU A 342 16.67 8.63 -22.19
C LEU A 342 17.65 7.49 -22.50
N GLU A 343 17.17 6.24 -22.52
CA GLU A 343 17.97 5.06 -22.80
C GLU A 343 18.53 5.04 -24.24
N LEU A 344 17.69 5.35 -25.22
CA LEU A 344 18.12 5.45 -26.64
C LEU A 344 19.12 6.60 -26.85
N SER A 345 18.90 7.73 -26.15
CA SER A 345 19.83 8.85 -26.20
C SER A 345 21.17 8.53 -25.57
N ASP A 346 21.19 7.73 -24.50
CA ASP A 346 22.42 7.27 -23.85
C ASP A 346 23.21 6.29 -24.73
N MET A 347 22.51 5.37 -25.40
CA MET A 347 23.15 4.43 -26.35
C MET A 347 23.83 5.15 -27.51
N ASP A 348 23.25 6.24 -27.99
CA ASP A 348 23.77 7.03 -29.12
C ASP A 348 24.61 8.23 -28.66
N GLU A 349 24.90 8.36 -27.37
CA GLU A 349 25.66 9.45 -26.74
C GLU A 349 25.12 10.86 -27.07
N LYS A 350 23.76 10.99 -27.14
CA LYS A 350 23.08 12.26 -27.52
C LYS A 350 22.63 13.02 -26.26
N CYS A 351 23.25 14.14 -25.99
CA CYS A 351 22.89 15.06 -24.92
C CYS A 351 23.26 16.50 -25.28
N PRO A 352 22.39 17.50 -25.08
CA PRO A 352 21.02 17.43 -24.56
C PRO A 352 20.03 16.73 -25.53
N ILE A 353 18.92 16.26 -24.98
CA ILE A 353 17.85 15.62 -25.76
C ILE A 353 16.97 16.73 -26.33
N ASN A 354 17.21 17.08 -27.59
CA ASN A 354 16.51 18.12 -28.33
C ASN A 354 15.42 17.55 -29.25
N THR A 355 14.72 18.40 -29.96
CA THR A 355 13.63 18.00 -30.88
C THR A 355 14.09 17.08 -32.02
N GLU A 356 15.33 17.21 -32.48
CA GLU A 356 15.88 16.35 -33.52
C GLU A 356 16.09 14.92 -33.02
N VAL A 357 16.67 14.78 -31.82
CA VAL A 357 16.83 13.50 -31.10
C VAL A 357 15.48 12.85 -30.83
N PHE A 358 14.51 13.61 -30.35
CA PHE A 358 13.15 13.12 -30.14
C PHE A 358 12.51 12.58 -31.41
N ASN A 359 12.59 13.33 -32.49
CA ASN A 359 12.02 12.93 -33.79
C ASN A 359 12.67 11.67 -34.36
N SER A 360 13.96 11.43 -34.10
CA SER A 360 14.66 10.24 -34.56
C SER A 360 14.16 8.94 -33.92
N TYR A 361 13.63 9.03 -32.66
CA TYR A 361 13.13 7.87 -31.91
C TYR A 361 11.60 7.88 -31.72
N LYS A 362 10.90 8.84 -32.34
CA LYS A 362 9.47 9.06 -32.11
C LYS A 362 8.61 7.81 -32.26
N GLN A 363 8.84 6.99 -33.27
CA GLN A 363 8.07 5.76 -33.53
C GLN A 363 8.26 4.72 -32.41
N GLU A 364 9.46 4.63 -31.84
CA GLU A 364 9.76 3.69 -30.76
C GLU A 364 9.19 4.15 -29.42
N ILE A 365 9.16 5.47 -29.19
CA ILE A 365 8.72 6.07 -27.94
C ILE A 365 7.18 6.08 -27.82
N ILE A 366 6.45 6.18 -28.93
CA ILE A 366 4.99 6.38 -28.98
C ILE A 366 4.26 5.11 -29.47
N TRP A 367 4.85 3.95 -29.29
CA TRP A 367 4.27 2.68 -29.73
C TRP A 367 2.90 2.33 -29.12
N HIS A 368 2.48 3.02 -28.03
CA HIS A 368 1.18 2.80 -27.38
C HIS A 368 -0.04 3.28 -28.18
N LYS A 369 0.16 3.91 -29.35
CA LYS A 369 -0.94 4.46 -30.16
C LYS A 369 -1.41 3.53 -31.28
N ASP A 370 -0.72 2.44 -31.51
CA ASP A 370 -1.10 1.38 -32.42
C ASP A 370 -1.86 0.28 -31.65
#